data_0e3372eafcecddb6aa212771b7e1e837
#
_entry.id   0e3372eafcecddb6aa212771b7e1e837
#
_cell.length_a   1.000
_cell.length_b   1.000
_cell.length_c   1.000
_cell.angle_alpha   90.00
_cell.angle_beta   90.00
_cell.angle_gamma   90.00
#
_symmetry.space_group_name_H-M   'P 1'
#
loop_
_entity.id
_entity.type
_entity.pdbx_description
1 polymer ?
#
loop_
_entity_poly.entity_id
_entity_poly.type
_entity_poly.pdbx_seq_one_letter_code
_entity_poly.pdbx_strand_id
1 'polypeptide(L)'
;MERTLPVILLWFVFGFFNFLRVCGNAEGDALTALKNKVTDPNSIMQSWDESLPNPCTWFHVTCNSDSRVTRIDLGSASLSGELVPELGQLPNLQYLELYSNNITGKIPTELGKLKNLMSLDLYSNQLHGDIPNTLGQLKNLRFLRLNNNSLTGNIPLSLTAITVLQVLDLSNNNLSGPVPVNGSFSLFTNLSYTNNPNLTFPAIGPQTPAPLPPSAGSSDTTPIAIGVATGAALLFLVPIIVIAWLRRTKAQDHFFDVPAEEDPAVHLGQLKRFSLRELQVATDSFSSKNVLGSGGFGKVYKGRLADGGLVAVKRLKEERTHGGELQFQTEVEMISMAVHRNLLRLKGFCMTPTERLLVYPYMVNGSVASCLRERRATQPVLDWPTRERIALGAARGLAYLHEQSDPKIIHRDVKAANILLDDEFEAVVGDFGLAKLMEYKDTHVTTAVRGTIGHIAPEYLSTGRSSEKTDVFGYGVMLLELVTGQRAYDLARLEKDNEVMLLDWVKGLLEDKKLETLVDADLEGNYVNEGVEKLIQIALLCTQAAPLDRPTMSEVVRMVEGEGLANRWEEWQQRRLSLQEFSHTHIQYPYQYLPISDSYIPSNDHLSGPRD
;
A
#
# COMPACT_ATOMS: atom_id res chain seq x y z
N MET A 1 -1.50 -53.77 49.05
CA MET A 1 -2.16 -52.63 48.40
C MET A 1 -1.15 -51.54 47.89
N GLU A 2 0.12 -51.85 47.67
CA GLU A 2 1.17 -50.84 47.33
C GLU A 2 1.76 -50.96 45.91
N ARG A 3 1.21 -51.81 45.06
CA ARG A 3 1.77 -51.98 43.69
C ARG A 3 0.87 -51.43 42.54
N THR A 4 -0.29 -50.88 42.85
CA THR A 4 -1.23 -50.37 41.83
C THR A 4 -1.16 -48.88 41.59
N LEU A 5 -0.58 -48.09 42.52
CA LEU A 5 -0.48 -46.63 42.42
C LEU A 5 0.44 -46.13 41.26
N PRO A 6 1.64 -46.75 41.04
CA PRO A 6 2.51 -46.28 39.96
C PRO A 6 1.95 -46.57 38.56
N VAL A 7 1.17 -47.64 38.38
CA VAL A 7 0.59 -47.99 37.08
C VAL A 7 -0.54 -47.00 36.69
N ILE A 8 -1.34 -46.58 37.66
CA ILE A 8 -2.41 -45.59 37.44
C ILE A 8 -1.81 -44.21 37.11
N LEU A 9 -0.70 -43.83 37.80
CA LEU A 9 0.00 -42.57 37.51
C LEU A 9 0.64 -42.61 36.10
N LEU A 10 1.19 -43.73 35.68
CA LEU A 10 1.74 -43.92 34.34
C LEU A 10 0.65 -43.80 33.25
N TRP A 11 -0.55 -44.34 33.50
CA TRP A 11 -1.68 -44.24 32.59
C TRP A 11 -2.21 -42.80 32.52
N PHE A 12 -2.23 -42.06 33.64
CA PHE A 12 -2.61 -40.64 33.65
C PHE A 12 -1.56 -39.78 32.93
N VAL A 13 -0.28 -40.02 33.12
CA VAL A 13 0.80 -39.31 32.41
C VAL A 13 0.76 -39.65 30.93
N PHE A 14 0.58 -40.94 30.56
CA PHE A 14 0.47 -41.34 29.15
C PHE A 14 -0.82 -40.83 28.50
N GLY A 15 -1.94 -40.79 29.22
CA GLY A 15 -3.20 -40.18 28.78
C GLY A 15 -3.08 -38.66 28.60
N PHE A 16 -2.37 -38.00 29.52
CA PHE A 16 -2.11 -36.55 29.43
C PHE A 16 -1.16 -36.19 28.30
N PHE A 17 -0.11 -37.00 28.05
CA PHE A 17 0.78 -36.85 26.91
C PHE A 17 0.11 -37.14 25.57
N ASN A 18 -0.84 -38.10 25.51
CA ASN A 18 -1.62 -38.34 24.30
C ASN A 18 -2.71 -37.27 24.10
N PHE A 19 -3.24 -36.68 25.18
CA PHE A 19 -4.19 -35.55 25.08
C PHE A 19 -3.48 -34.24 24.62
N LEU A 20 -2.20 -34.06 25.00
CA LEU A 20 -1.37 -32.96 24.51
C LEU A 20 -0.89 -33.17 23.05
N ARG A 21 -0.93 -34.40 22.52
CA ARG A 21 -0.62 -34.67 21.09
C ARG A 21 -1.79 -34.50 20.15
N VAL A 22 -3.01 -34.26 20.62
CA VAL A 22 -4.24 -34.11 19.82
C VAL A 22 -4.69 -32.65 19.72
N CYS A 23 -3.95 -31.67 20.26
CA CYS A 23 -4.14 -30.28 19.82
C CYS A 23 -3.34 -30.10 18.52
N GLY A 24 -3.86 -30.61 17.40
CA GLY A 24 -3.43 -30.22 16.07
C GLY A 24 -3.47 -28.69 15.96
N ASN A 25 -2.45 -28.09 15.37
CA ASN A 25 -2.47 -26.66 15.11
C ASN A 25 -3.51 -26.39 14.01
N ALA A 26 -4.71 -25.96 14.38
CA ALA A 26 -5.81 -25.71 13.44
C ALA A 26 -5.41 -24.77 12.28
N GLU A 27 -4.41 -23.91 12.49
CA GLU A 27 -3.88 -23.05 11.42
C GLU A 27 -2.99 -23.86 10.46
N GLY A 28 -2.18 -24.80 10.97
CA GLY A 28 -1.43 -25.74 10.14
C GLY A 28 -2.35 -26.67 9.34
N ASP A 29 -3.42 -27.18 9.97
CA ASP A 29 -4.41 -28.03 9.30
C ASP A 29 -5.11 -27.30 8.15
N ALA A 30 -5.47 -26.02 8.35
CA ALA A 30 -6.09 -25.18 7.33
C ALA A 30 -5.15 -24.93 6.13
N LEU A 31 -3.88 -24.68 6.38
CA LEU A 31 -2.87 -24.48 5.33
C LEU A 31 -2.55 -25.79 4.60
N THR A 32 -2.50 -26.91 5.30
CA THR A 32 -2.38 -28.24 4.71
C THR A 32 -3.56 -28.57 3.82
N ALA A 33 -4.78 -28.24 4.23
CA ALA A 33 -5.96 -28.41 3.39
C ALA A 33 -5.82 -27.63 2.06
N LEU A 34 -5.30 -26.38 2.11
CA LEU A 34 -5.00 -25.62 0.90
C LEU A 34 -3.92 -26.32 0.05
N LYS A 35 -2.80 -26.72 0.64
CA LYS A 35 -1.72 -27.40 -0.06
C LYS A 35 -2.20 -28.65 -0.80
N ASN A 36 -3.07 -29.44 -0.16
CA ASN A 36 -3.59 -30.68 -0.72
C ASN A 36 -4.65 -30.44 -1.84
N LYS A 37 -5.22 -29.24 -1.90
CA LYS A 37 -6.26 -28.90 -2.90
C LYS A 37 -5.68 -28.20 -4.13
N VAL A 38 -4.49 -27.65 -4.03
CA VAL A 38 -3.83 -26.95 -5.14
C VAL A 38 -2.65 -27.77 -5.69
N THR A 39 -2.42 -27.63 -6.97
CA THR A 39 -1.22 -28.15 -7.65
C THR A 39 -0.14 -27.07 -7.63
N ASP A 40 1.04 -27.42 -7.19
CA ASP A 40 2.20 -26.55 -7.03
C ASP A 40 3.36 -27.02 -7.93
N PRO A 41 3.37 -26.61 -9.22
CA PRO A 41 4.39 -27.08 -10.17
C PRO A 41 5.79 -26.57 -9.86
N ASN A 42 5.92 -25.47 -9.11
CA ASN A 42 7.17 -24.81 -8.77
C ASN A 42 7.70 -25.22 -7.38
N SER A 43 6.98 -26.08 -6.68
CA SER A 43 7.33 -26.56 -5.33
C SER A 43 7.56 -25.43 -4.31
N ILE A 44 6.82 -24.32 -4.41
CA ILE A 44 6.95 -23.19 -3.50
C ILE A 44 6.44 -23.51 -2.09
N MET A 45 5.49 -24.46 -1.98
CA MET A 45 4.99 -24.97 -0.71
C MET A 45 5.74 -26.23 -0.24
N GLN A 46 6.96 -26.49 -0.72
CA GLN A 46 7.75 -27.66 -0.32
C GLN A 46 8.02 -27.69 1.18
N SER A 47 8.21 -26.52 1.80
CA SER A 47 8.45 -26.40 3.25
C SER A 47 7.21 -26.61 4.12
N TRP A 48 6.01 -26.71 3.52
CA TRP A 48 4.76 -26.93 4.24
C TRP A 48 4.64 -28.41 4.62
N ASP A 49 5.20 -28.75 5.76
CA ASP A 49 5.26 -30.11 6.28
C ASP A 49 4.27 -30.31 7.43
N GLU A 50 3.28 -31.17 7.22
CA GLU A 50 2.24 -31.51 8.20
C GLU A 50 2.79 -32.08 9.50
N SER A 51 3.99 -32.66 9.46
CA SER A 51 4.67 -33.20 10.66
C SER A 51 5.19 -32.08 11.58
N LEU A 52 5.32 -30.85 11.06
CA LEU A 52 5.78 -29.69 11.84
C LEU A 52 4.61 -29.02 12.57
N PRO A 53 4.67 -28.91 13.89
CA PRO A 53 3.54 -28.40 14.68
C PRO A 53 3.26 -26.91 14.52
N ASN A 54 4.13 -26.16 13.82
CA ASN A 54 4.06 -24.73 13.70
C ASN A 54 4.23 -24.26 12.25
N PRO A 55 3.17 -23.77 11.57
CA PRO A 55 3.26 -23.30 10.19
C PRO A 55 4.08 -22.01 10.02
N CYS A 56 4.51 -21.39 11.11
CA CYS A 56 5.28 -20.14 11.07
C CYS A 56 6.73 -20.36 10.58
N THR A 57 7.16 -21.59 10.40
CA THR A 57 8.44 -21.95 9.77
C THR A 57 8.31 -22.22 8.27
N TRP A 58 7.09 -22.24 7.74
CA TRP A 58 6.83 -22.51 6.34
C TRP A 58 7.09 -21.28 5.48
N PHE A 59 7.74 -21.46 4.34
CA PHE A 59 7.92 -20.36 3.39
C PHE A 59 6.57 -19.82 2.93
N HIS A 60 6.49 -18.52 2.65
CA HIS A 60 5.27 -17.82 2.25
C HIS A 60 4.20 -17.70 3.35
N VAL A 61 4.48 -18.14 4.58
CA VAL A 61 3.63 -17.94 5.75
C VAL A 61 4.33 -16.98 6.71
N THR A 62 3.63 -15.95 7.16
CA THR A 62 4.13 -15.02 8.17
C THR A 62 3.24 -15.09 9.40
N CYS A 63 3.84 -15.10 10.58
CA CYS A 63 3.13 -15.14 11.86
C CYS A 63 3.42 -13.89 12.70
N ASN A 64 2.59 -13.66 13.71
CA ASN A 64 2.84 -12.69 14.77
C ASN A 64 3.73 -13.28 15.89
N SER A 65 3.99 -12.48 16.92
CA SER A 65 4.76 -12.88 18.12
C SER A 65 4.16 -14.07 18.88
N ASP A 66 2.87 -14.32 18.73
CA ASP A 66 2.13 -15.39 19.40
C ASP A 66 2.08 -16.67 18.54
N SER A 67 2.92 -16.73 17.48
CA SER A 67 2.97 -17.81 16.49
C SER A 67 1.61 -18.08 15.83
N ARG A 68 0.87 -17.01 15.51
CA ARG A 68 -0.40 -17.06 14.78
C ARG A 68 -0.20 -16.53 13.35
N VAL A 69 -0.75 -17.22 12.37
CA VAL A 69 -0.65 -16.88 10.96
C VAL A 69 -1.33 -15.52 10.69
N THR A 70 -0.56 -14.58 10.16
CA THR A 70 -1.04 -13.24 9.81
C THR A 70 -1.00 -12.96 8.31
N ARG A 71 -0.17 -13.68 7.55
CA ARG A 71 -0.05 -13.50 6.10
C ARG A 71 0.23 -14.82 5.41
N ILE A 72 -0.41 -15.00 4.27
CA ILE A 72 -0.14 -16.03 3.26
C ILE A 72 0.14 -15.29 1.97
N ASP A 73 1.35 -15.46 1.42
CA ASP A 73 1.81 -14.79 0.19
C ASP A 73 2.21 -15.84 -0.85
N LEU A 74 1.28 -16.23 -1.69
CA LEU A 74 1.42 -17.21 -2.75
C LEU A 74 1.11 -16.59 -4.13
N GLY A 75 1.33 -15.27 -4.26
CA GLY A 75 1.13 -14.55 -5.53
C GLY A 75 2.13 -14.97 -6.60
N SER A 76 1.69 -15.05 -7.86
CA SER A 76 2.50 -15.38 -9.04
C SER A 76 3.26 -16.71 -8.93
N ALA A 77 2.64 -17.71 -8.30
CA ALA A 77 3.24 -19.00 -7.97
C ALA A 77 2.92 -20.12 -8.97
N SER A 78 2.16 -19.83 -10.02
CA SER A 78 1.65 -20.81 -11.02
C SER A 78 0.78 -21.91 -10.42
N LEU A 79 0.16 -21.65 -9.26
CA LEU A 79 -0.73 -22.59 -8.59
C LEU A 79 -2.02 -22.81 -9.40
N SER A 80 -2.53 -24.04 -9.37
CA SER A 80 -3.86 -24.39 -9.92
C SER A 80 -4.64 -25.25 -8.93
N GLY A 81 -5.96 -25.28 -9.05
CA GLY A 81 -6.85 -25.97 -8.12
C GLY A 81 -7.90 -25.02 -7.56
N GLU A 82 -8.38 -25.24 -6.35
CA GLU A 82 -9.48 -24.48 -5.75
C GLU A 82 -9.13 -23.97 -4.36
N LEU A 83 -9.76 -22.85 -3.96
CA LEU A 83 -9.71 -22.35 -2.59
C LEU A 83 -10.48 -23.26 -1.65
N VAL A 84 -10.04 -23.35 -0.41
CA VAL A 84 -10.63 -24.22 0.61
C VAL A 84 -11.32 -23.42 1.71
N PRO A 85 -12.48 -23.87 2.23
CA PRO A 85 -13.20 -23.19 3.31
C PRO A 85 -12.42 -23.14 4.63
N GLU A 86 -11.47 -24.05 4.84
CA GLU A 86 -10.59 -24.13 6.01
C GLU A 86 -9.76 -22.85 6.21
N LEU A 87 -9.48 -22.10 5.15
CA LEU A 87 -8.81 -20.78 5.25
C LEU A 87 -9.56 -19.82 6.19
N GLY A 88 -10.90 -19.95 6.29
CA GLY A 88 -11.72 -19.20 7.25
C GLY A 88 -11.46 -19.52 8.72
N GLN A 89 -10.61 -20.51 9.03
CA GLN A 89 -10.19 -20.90 10.39
C GLN A 89 -8.91 -20.20 10.86
N LEU A 90 -8.40 -19.23 10.10
CA LEU A 90 -7.20 -18.45 10.41
C LEU A 90 -7.56 -17.11 11.08
N PRO A 91 -7.86 -17.05 12.38
CA PRO A 91 -8.51 -15.89 13.01
C PRO A 91 -7.64 -14.64 13.04
N ASN A 92 -6.31 -14.79 12.93
CA ASN A 92 -5.36 -13.69 12.94
C ASN A 92 -4.89 -13.26 11.55
N LEU A 93 -5.41 -13.90 10.48
CA LEU A 93 -5.01 -13.59 9.11
C LEU A 93 -5.38 -12.14 8.74
N GLN A 94 -4.37 -11.39 8.28
CA GLN A 94 -4.47 -10.01 7.84
C GLN A 94 -4.31 -9.87 6.33
N TYR A 95 -3.50 -10.73 5.70
CA TYR A 95 -3.20 -10.68 4.28
C TYR A 95 -3.34 -12.07 3.66
N LEU A 96 -4.25 -12.21 2.70
CA LEU A 96 -4.41 -13.39 1.87
C LEU A 96 -4.13 -13.01 0.41
N GLU A 97 -2.94 -13.37 -0.07
CA GLU A 97 -2.42 -12.97 -1.37
C GLU A 97 -2.20 -14.20 -2.24
N LEU A 98 -3.10 -14.45 -3.18
CA LEU A 98 -3.11 -15.59 -4.12
C LEU A 98 -3.24 -15.12 -5.57
N TYR A 99 -2.89 -13.87 -5.84
CA TYR A 99 -3.02 -13.22 -7.15
C TYR A 99 -2.12 -13.87 -8.23
N SER A 100 -2.49 -13.68 -9.49
CA SER A 100 -1.72 -14.13 -10.67
C SER A 100 -1.36 -15.62 -10.60
N ASN A 101 -2.38 -16.45 -10.41
CA ASN A 101 -2.31 -17.91 -10.42
C ASN A 101 -3.36 -18.49 -11.40
N ASN A 102 -3.53 -19.80 -11.39
CA ASN A 102 -4.52 -20.51 -12.20
C ASN A 102 -5.60 -21.15 -11.31
N ILE A 103 -5.97 -20.47 -10.22
CA ILE A 103 -6.91 -20.96 -9.22
C ILE A 103 -8.33 -20.85 -9.79
N THR A 104 -9.09 -21.94 -9.67
CA THR A 104 -10.45 -22.09 -10.15
C THR A 104 -11.46 -22.19 -8.99
N GLY A 105 -12.72 -22.49 -9.30
CA GLY A 105 -13.74 -22.67 -8.27
C GLY A 105 -14.36 -21.37 -7.78
N LYS A 106 -15.05 -21.45 -6.64
CA LYS A 106 -15.74 -20.31 -6.02
C LYS A 106 -14.91 -19.72 -4.87
N ILE A 107 -15.14 -18.46 -4.58
CA ILE A 107 -14.61 -17.83 -3.36
C ILE A 107 -15.38 -18.42 -2.16
N PRO A 108 -14.72 -19.08 -1.19
CA PRO A 108 -15.40 -19.66 -0.04
C PRO A 108 -16.10 -18.61 0.83
N THR A 109 -17.34 -18.88 1.24
CA THR A 109 -18.10 -18.00 2.14
C THR A 109 -17.46 -17.85 3.51
N GLU A 110 -16.66 -18.84 3.92
CA GLU A 110 -15.92 -18.91 5.16
C GLU A 110 -14.85 -17.83 5.29
N LEU A 111 -14.35 -17.26 4.20
CA LEU A 111 -13.43 -16.14 4.23
C LEU A 111 -14.02 -14.92 4.97
N GLY A 112 -15.36 -14.78 4.99
CA GLY A 112 -16.06 -13.76 5.77
C GLY A 112 -15.88 -13.89 7.31
N LYS A 113 -15.29 -14.99 7.80
CA LYS A 113 -14.95 -15.19 9.23
C LYS A 113 -13.64 -14.54 9.64
N LEU A 114 -12.80 -14.14 8.68
CA LEU A 114 -11.46 -13.56 8.88
C LEU A 114 -11.53 -12.10 9.36
N LYS A 115 -11.97 -11.86 10.59
CA LYS A 115 -12.26 -10.51 11.10
C LYS A 115 -11.07 -9.55 11.11
N ASN A 116 -9.85 -10.07 11.10
CA ASN A 116 -8.61 -9.29 11.07
C ASN A 116 -8.08 -9.05 9.65
N LEU A 117 -8.77 -9.59 8.61
CA LEU A 117 -8.31 -9.47 7.22
C LEU A 117 -8.31 -8.00 6.77
N MET A 118 -7.17 -7.56 6.26
CA MET A 118 -6.91 -6.21 5.74
C MET A 118 -6.77 -6.21 4.22
N SER A 119 -6.22 -7.29 3.64
CA SER A 119 -6.09 -7.47 2.19
C SER A 119 -6.59 -8.83 1.75
N LEU A 120 -7.44 -8.83 0.72
CA LEU A 120 -7.88 -10.01 -0.01
C LEU A 120 -7.54 -9.82 -1.49
N ASP A 121 -6.47 -10.47 -1.93
CA ASP A 121 -5.91 -10.33 -3.27
C ASP A 121 -6.00 -11.64 -4.04
N LEU A 122 -7.07 -11.78 -4.81
CA LEU A 122 -7.38 -12.96 -5.62
C LEU A 122 -7.41 -12.64 -7.13
N TYR A 123 -6.90 -11.46 -7.53
CA TYR A 123 -6.96 -11.02 -8.92
C TYR A 123 -6.10 -11.89 -9.86
N SER A 124 -6.44 -11.87 -11.16
CA SER A 124 -5.74 -12.65 -12.19
C SER A 124 -5.70 -14.15 -11.85
N ASN A 125 -6.90 -14.74 -11.73
CA ASN A 125 -7.16 -16.16 -11.53
C ASN A 125 -8.31 -16.61 -12.46
N GLN A 126 -8.82 -17.81 -12.26
CA GLN A 126 -9.98 -18.36 -12.97
C GLN A 126 -11.18 -18.60 -12.03
N LEU A 127 -11.29 -17.77 -10.98
CA LEU A 127 -12.40 -17.86 -10.02
C LEU A 127 -13.73 -17.53 -10.71
N HIS A 128 -14.78 -18.26 -10.36
CA HIS A 128 -16.11 -18.08 -10.93
C HIS A 128 -17.20 -18.09 -9.85
N GLY A 129 -18.46 -17.86 -10.26
CA GLY A 129 -19.60 -17.76 -9.35
C GLY A 129 -19.68 -16.40 -8.66
N ASP A 130 -20.54 -16.28 -7.67
CA ASP A 130 -20.87 -15.01 -7.06
C ASP A 130 -19.83 -14.56 -6.01
N ILE A 131 -19.66 -13.25 -5.85
CA ILE A 131 -18.90 -12.67 -4.74
C ILE A 131 -19.70 -12.94 -3.44
N PRO A 132 -19.13 -13.61 -2.42
CA PRO A 132 -19.88 -13.97 -1.23
C PRO A 132 -20.33 -12.74 -0.42
N ASN A 133 -21.61 -12.68 -0.06
CA ASN A 133 -22.17 -11.65 0.83
C ASN A 133 -21.46 -11.57 2.19
N THR A 134 -20.87 -12.69 2.65
CA THR A 134 -20.16 -12.79 3.92
C THR A 134 -18.89 -11.93 3.95
N LEU A 135 -18.31 -11.58 2.79
CA LEU A 135 -17.15 -10.67 2.74
C LEU A 135 -17.49 -9.28 3.31
N GLY A 136 -18.75 -8.83 3.29
CA GLY A 136 -19.20 -7.59 3.95
C GLY A 136 -19.07 -7.60 5.48
N GLN A 137 -18.73 -8.74 6.09
CA GLN A 137 -18.45 -8.87 7.51
C GLN A 137 -17.00 -8.52 7.89
N LEU A 138 -16.12 -8.31 6.90
CA LEU A 138 -14.69 -8.04 7.08
C LEU A 138 -14.47 -6.54 7.38
N LYS A 139 -14.74 -6.12 8.61
CA LYS A 139 -14.72 -4.69 9.00
C LYS A 139 -13.34 -4.03 8.94
N ASN A 140 -12.26 -4.80 8.89
CA ASN A 140 -10.89 -4.33 8.77
C ASN A 140 -10.35 -4.37 7.34
N LEU A 141 -11.15 -4.85 6.36
CA LEU A 141 -10.71 -5.00 4.97
C LEU A 141 -10.51 -3.63 4.32
N ARG A 142 -9.29 -3.38 3.86
CA ARG A 142 -8.86 -2.15 3.17
C ARG A 142 -8.65 -2.35 1.69
N PHE A 143 -8.23 -3.56 1.29
CA PHE A 143 -7.89 -3.90 -0.09
C PHE A 143 -8.70 -5.11 -0.51
N LEU A 144 -9.56 -4.95 -1.51
CA LEU A 144 -10.33 -6.02 -2.14
C LEU A 144 -10.07 -6.00 -3.64
N ARG A 145 -9.27 -6.95 -4.13
CA ARG A 145 -8.92 -7.08 -5.54
C ARG A 145 -9.34 -8.44 -6.07
N LEU A 146 -10.39 -8.45 -6.87
CA LEU A 146 -10.98 -9.63 -7.49
C LEU A 146 -10.99 -9.54 -9.02
N ASN A 147 -10.33 -8.52 -9.57
CA ASN A 147 -10.27 -8.23 -11.00
C ASN A 147 -9.60 -9.37 -11.80
N ASN A 148 -9.86 -9.40 -13.10
CA ASN A 148 -9.34 -10.45 -14.01
C ASN A 148 -9.67 -11.85 -13.51
N ASN A 149 -10.96 -12.14 -13.38
CA ASN A 149 -11.54 -13.44 -13.03
C ASN A 149 -12.79 -13.69 -13.88
N SER A 150 -13.54 -14.76 -13.59
CA SER A 150 -14.80 -15.10 -14.24
C SER A 150 -16.00 -15.00 -13.28
N LEU A 151 -15.94 -14.04 -12.33
CA LEU A 151 -16.99 -13.86 -11.32
C LEU A 151 -18.30 -13.39 -11.95
N THR A 152 -19.42 -13.87 -11.41
CA THR A 152 -20.78 -13.63 -11.90
C THR A 152 -21.68 -13.04 -10.83
N GLY A 153 -22.95 -12.79 -11.17
CA GLY A 153 -23.95 -12.29 -10.23
C GLY A 153 -23.77 -10.82 -9.88
N ASN A 154 -24.49 -10.37 -8.86
CA ASN A 154 -24.51 -8.97 -8.45
C ASN A 154 -23.38 -8.65 -7.47
N ILE A 155 -22.93 -7.39 -7.46
CA ILE A 155 -22.04 -6.89 -6.42
C ILE A 155 -22.81 -6.85 -5.10
N PRO A 156 -22.35 -7.57 -4.04
CA PRO A 156 -23.08 -7.63 -2.78
C PRO A 156 -23.19 -6.28 -2.09
N LEU A 157 -24.40 -5.84 -1.76
CA LEU A 157 -24.64 -4.62 -0.99
C LEU A 157 -23.94 -4.63 0.39
N SER A 158 -23.71 -5.80 0.97
CA SER A 158 -23.00 -5.94 2.24
C SER A 158 -21.58 -5.38 2.21
N LEU A 159 -20.94 -5.31 1.05
CA LEU A 159 -19.59 -4.76 0.90
C LEU A 159 -19.56 -3.24 1.15
N THR A 160 -20.65 -2.52 0.89
CA THR A 160 -20.73 -1.07 1.14
C THR A 160 -20.64 -0.71 2.63
N ALA A 161 -20.86 -1.68 3.51
CA ALA A 161 -20.75 -1.52 4.96
C ALA A 161 -19.30 -1.64 5.48
N ILE A 162 -18.32 -1.86 4.61
CA ILE A 162 -16.89 -1.88 4.97
C ILE A 162 -16.35 -0.44 4.86
N THR A 163 -16.51 0.34 5.91
CA THR A 163 -16.20 1.78 5.91
C THR A 163 -14.71 2.12 5.76
N VAL A 164 -13.84 1.15 5.99
CA VAL A 164 -12.37 1.31 5.88
C VAL A 164 -11.80 0.86 4.55
N LEU A 165 -12.65 0.43 3.60
CA LEU A 165 -12.23 -0.05 2.28
C LEU A 165 -11.59 1.12 1.50
N GLN A 166 -10.34 0.93 1.08
CA GLN A 166 -9.51 1.95 0.41
C GLN A 166 -9.29 1.62 -1.06
N VAL A 167 -9.27 0.33 -1.39
CA VAL A 167 -9.06 -0.15 -2.75
C VAL A 167 -10.11 -1.20 -3.06
N LEU A 168 -10.83 -0.99 -4.14
CA LEU A 168 -11.77 -1.93 -4.72
C LEU A 168 -11.47 -2.07 -6.21
N ASP A 169 -11.18 -3.28 -6.66
CA ASP A 169 -11.05 -3.60 -8.07
C ASP A 169 -11.80 -4.88 -8.40
N LEU A 170 -12.90 -4.74 -9.11
CA LEU A 170 -13.77 -5.80 -9.61
C LEU A 170 -13.77 -5.87 -11.15
N SER A 171 -12.90 -5.10 -11.81
CA SER A 171 -12.82 -5.01 -13.26
C SER A 171 -12.51 -6.35 -13.93
N ASN A 172 -12.84 -6.48 -15.21
CA ASN A 172 -12.59 -7.69 -16.00
C ASN A 172 -13.16 -8.95 -15.34
N ASN A 173 -14.48 -8.95 -15.16
CA ASN A 173 -15.29 -10.08 -14.69
C ASN A 173 -16.60 -10.18 -15.51
N ASN A 174 -17.51 -11.04 -15.11
CA ASN A 174 -18.84 -11.17 -15.71
C ASN A 174 -19.95 -10.80 -14.71
N LEU A 175 -19.71 -9.76 -13.91
CA LEU A 175 -20.66 -9.26 -12.92
C LEU A 175 -21.85 -8.57 -13.60
N SER A 176 -23.01 -8.57 -12.91
CA SER A 176 -24.28 -8.06 -13.44
C SER A 176 -25.02 -7.21 -12.41
N GLY A 177 -26.08 -6.53 -12.87
CA GLY A 177 -26.94 -5.72 -12.02
C GLY A 177 -26.38 -4.34 -11.65
N PRO A 178 -27.03 -3.61 -10.73
CA PRO A 178 -26.65 -2.25 -10.42
C PRO A 178 -25.36 -2.18 -9.57
N VAL A 179 -24.47 -1.25 -9.93
CA VAL A 179 -23.31 -0.92 -9.10
C VAL A 179 -23.80 -0.17 -7.86
N PRO A 180 -23.47 -0.65 -6.64
CA PRO A 180 -23.79 0.08 -5.42
C PRO A 180 -23.09 1.44 -5.37
N VAL A 181 -23.79 2.49 -4.92
CA VAL A 181 -23.25 3.86 -4.79
C VAL A 181 -23.18 4.34 -3.36
N ASN A 182 -23.58 3.51 -2.40
CA ASN A 182 -23.69 3.87 -0.99
C ASN A 182 -22.43 3.47 -0.20
N GLY A 183 -22.22 4.10 0.96
CA GLY A 183 -21.13 3.77 1.89
C GLY A 183 -19.76 3.96 1.25
N SER A 184 -18.83 3.02 1.48
CA SER A 184 -17.48 3.08 0.89
C SER A 184 -17.45 3.05 -0.63
N PHE A 185 -18.51 2.55 -1.29
CA PHE A 185 -18.56 2.43 -2.74
C PHE A 185 -18.71 3.78 -3.45
N SER A 186 -19.18 4.82 -2.75
CA SER A 186 -19.19 6.19 -3.26
C SER A 186 -17.78 6.76 -3.52
N LEU A 187 -16.74 6.12 -3.02
CA LEU A 187 -15.34 6.53 -3.18
C LEU A 187 -14.68 5.93 -4.42
N PHE A 188 -15.32 4.96 -5.09
CA PHE A 188 -14.71 4.23 -6.20
C PHE A 188 -15.27 4.70 -7.54
N THR A 189 -14.37 4.89 -8.49
CA THR A 189 -14.71 5.32 -9.86
C THR A 189 -15.16 4.15 -10.72
N ASN A 190 -15.70 4.43 -11.90
CA ASN A 190 -16.10 3.41 -12.87
C ASN A 190 -14.94 2.48 -13.25
N LEU A 191 -13.68 2.90 -13.07
CA LEU A 191 -12.49 2.07 -13.33
C LEU A 191 -12.48 0.78 -12.49
N SER A 192 -12.98 0.84 -11.25
CA SER A 192 -13.07 -0.33 -10.37
C SER A 192 -14.01 -1.43 -10.89
N TYR A 193 -14.83 -1.14 -11.91
CA TYR A 193 -15.89 -2.00 -12.41
C TYR A 193 -15.80 -2.24 -13.91
N THR A 194 -14.82 -1.67 -14.62
CA THR A 194 -14.66 -1.77 -16.07
C THR A 194 -14.65 -3.21 -16.56
N ASN A 195 -15.05 -3.40 -17.81
CA ASN A 195 -15.12 -4.73 -18.45
C ASN A 195 -15.98 -5.76 -17.68
N ASN A 196 -17.14 -5.29 -17.19
CA ASN A 196 -18.25 -6.11 -16.72
C ASN A 196 -19.49 -5.73 -17.55
N PRO A 197 -19.76 -6.41 -18.67
CA PRO A 197 -20.72 -5.94 -19.68
C PRO A 197 -22.18 -5.87 -19.18
N ASN A 198 -22.51 -6.58 -18.11
CA ASN A 198 -23.85 -6.67 -17.56
C ASN A 198 -24.08 -5.81 -16.31
N LEU A 199 -23.08 -4.98 -15.91
CA LEU A 199 -23.26 -4.01 -14.83
C LEU A 199 -24.01 -2.78 -15.35
N THR A 200 -24.89 -2.26 -14.50
CA THR A 200 -25.62 -1.02 -14.77
C THR A 200 -25.19 0.06 -13.78
N PHE A 201 -24.82 1.21 -14.31
CA PHE A 201 -24.47 2.37 -13.47
C PHE A 201 -25.74 3.21 -13.26
N PRO A 202 -26.02 3.66 -12.01
CA PRO A 202 -27.13 4.56 -11.75
C PRO A 202 -26.94 5.84 -12.56
N ALA A 203 -28.00 6.29 -13.26
CA ALA A 203 -28.01 7.57 -13.97
C ALA A 203 -27.82 8.68 -12.94
N ILE A 204 -26.82 9.52 -13.14
CA ILE A 204 -26.61 10.74 -12.34
C ILE A 204 -27.67 11.75 -12.78
N GLY A 205 -28.86 11.68 -12.16
CA GLY A 205 -29.88 12.72 -12.25
C GLY A 205 -29.75 13.64 -11.04
N PRO A 206 -30.12 14.95 -11.14
CA PRO A 206 -30.06 15.86 -10.01
C PRO A 206 -30.99 15.35 -8.89
N GLN A 207 -30.41 14.96 -7.77
CA GLN A 207 -31.16 14.55 -6.59
C GLN A 207 -31.65 15.79 -5.85
N THR A 208 -32.96 15.97 -5.82
CA THR A 208 -33.62 16.87 -4.86
C THR A 208 -33.43 16.30 -3.44
N PRO A 209 -33.11 17.13 -2.43
CA PRO A 209 -32.93 16.65 -1.06
C PRO A 209 -34.23 16.09 -0.50
N ALA A 210 -34.17 14.87 0.03
CA ALA A 210 -35.26 14.29 0.76
C ALA A 210 -35.41 14.95 2.15
N PRO A 211 -36.64 15.15 2.66
CA PRO A 211 -36.86 15.78 3.96
C PRO A 211 -36.39 14.89 5.12
N LEU A 212 -35.75 15.51 6.11
CA LEU A 212 -35.31 14.88 7.36
C LEU A 212 -36.53 14.33 8.15
N PRO A 213 -36.44 13.11 8.73
CA PRO A 213 -37.45 12.63 9.64
C PRO A 213 -37.35 13.33 11.00
N PRO A 214 -38.47 13.53 11.70
CA PRO A 214 -38.50 14.29 12.95
C PRO A 214 -37.89 13.51 14.12
N SER A 215 -37.19 14.25 14.97
CA SER A 215 -36.56 13.78 16.18
C SER A 215 -37.62 13.26 17.18
N ALA A 216 -37.49 12.02 17.61
CA ALA A 216 -38.27 11.48 18.72
C ALA A 216 -37.57 11.78 20.08
N GLY A 217 -38.34 12.34 20.98
CA GLY A 217 -37.89 12.86 22.25
C GLY A 217 -37.48 11.79 23.25
N SER A 218 -36.68 12.28 24.16
CA SER A 218 -36.23 11.63 25.39
C SER A 218 -37.36 11.19 26.31
N SER A 219 -37.28 10.02 26.91
CA SER A 219 -37.94 9.73 28.19
C SER A 219 -36.96 9.13 29.17
N ASP A 220 -36.77 9.87 30.23
CA ASP A 220 -36.10 9.50 31.49
C ASP A 220 -36.72 8.30 32.15
N THR A 221 -35.91 7.39 32.70
CA THR A 221 -36.19 6.67 33.94
C THR A 221 -34.89 6.29 34.63
N THR A 222 -34.69 6.90 35.77
CA THR A 222 -33.75 6.58 36.85
C THR A 222 -34.28 5.48 37.76
N PRO A 223 -33.65 5.23 38.92
CA PRO A 223 -32.51 4.34 39.16
C PRO A 223 -32.92 3.21 40.13
N ILE A 224 -32.08 2.26 40.42
CA ILE A 224 -31.92 1.54 41.72
C ILE A 224 -31.02 0.31 41.48
N ALA A 225 -29.82 0.37 41.98
CA ALA A 225 -29.10 -0.74 42.63
C ALA A 225 -27.63 -0.36 42.90
N ILE A 226 -27.44 0.49 43.88
CA ILE A 226 -26.14 0.63 44.57
C ILE A 226 -26.24 -0.21 45.84
N GLY A 227 -25.33 -1.16 45.97
CA GLY A 227 -25.06 -1.77 47.24
C GLY A 227 -24.85 -3.27 47.26
N VAL A 228 -23.84 -3.83 46.57
CA VAL A 228 -23.21 -5.12 46.99
C VAL A 228 -21.81 -5.33 46.30
N ALA A 229 -21.22 -4.32 45.72
CA ALA A 229 -19.96 -4.49 44.97
C ALA A 229 -18.67 -3.98 45.65
N THR A 230 -18.74 -3.52 46.91
CA THR A 230 -17.58 -2.88 47.56
C THR A 230 -16.66 -3.83 48.34
N GLY A 231 -17.04 -5.09 48.57
CA GLY A 231 -16.20 -6.07 49.29
C GLY A 231 -15.24 -6.91 48.43
N ALA A 232 -15.59 -7.14 47.17
CA ALA A 232 -14.77 -7.98 46.28
C ALA A 232 -13.70 -7.19 45.52
N ALA A 233 -13.86 -5.89 45.33
CA ALA A 233 -12.91 -5.06 44.57
C ALA A 233 -11.57 -4.84 45.32
N LEU A 234 -11.56 -4.83 46.63
CA LEU A 234 -10.33 -4.64 47.41
C LEU A 234 -9.40 -5.86 47.41
N LEU A 235 -9.95 -7.08 47.29
CA LEU A 235 -9.15 -8.31 47.24
C LEU A 235 -8.39 -8.52 45.91
N PHE A 236 -8.85 -7.88 44.84
CA PHE A 236 -8.19 -7.98 43.51
C PHE A 236 -7.34 -6.75 43.15
N LEU A 237 -7.65 -5.58 43.71
CA LEU A 237 -6.90 -4.34 43.44
C LEU A 237 -5.55 -4.29 44.16
N VAL A 238 -5.46 -4.81 45.40
CA VAL A 238 -4.21 -4.78 46.17
C VAL A 238 -3.10 -5.61 45.48
N PRO A 239 -3.32 -6.86 45.02
CA PRO A 239 -2.31 -7.61 44.27
C PRO A 239 -1.92 -6.93 42.95
N ILE A 240 -2.88 -6.30 42.25
CA ILE A 240 -2.59 -5.60 40.97
C ILE A 240 -1.74 -4.36 41.23
N ILE A 241 -2.03 -3.60 42.29
CA ILE A 241 -1.24 -2.42 42.67
C ILE A 241 0.17 -2.84 43.13
N VAL A 242 0.27 -3.92 43.92
CA VAL A 242 1.57 -4.46 44.35
C VAL A 242 2.36 -4.99 43.16
N ILE A 243 1.76 -5.69 42.23
CA ILE A 243 2.42 -6.17 41.00
C ILE A 243 2.82 -4.99 40.11
N ALA A 244 1.98 -3.97 39.97
CA ALA A 244 2.31 -2.75 39.22
C ALA A 244 3.42 -1.94 39.90
N TRP A 245 3.44 -1.90 41.24
CA TRP A 245 4.52 -1.26 42.02
C TRP A 245 5.83 -2.04 41.93
N LEU A 246 5.79 -3.38 42.05
CA LEU A 246 6.95 -4.25 41.86
C LEU A 246 7.50 -4.22 40.42
N ARG A 247 6.63 -4.02 39.42
CA ARG A 247 7.05 -3.80 38.03
C ARG A 247 7.67 -2.41 37.82
N ARG A 248 7.19 -1.39 38.53
CA ARG A 248 7.78 -0.05 38.51
C ARG A 248 9.13 0.03 39.22
N THR A 249 9.32 -0.70 40.32
CA THR A 249 10.61 -0.74 41.06
C THR A 249 11.66 -1.63 40.41
N LYS A 250 11.27 -2.54 39.47
CA LYS A 250 12.25 -3.32 38.67
C LYS A 250 12.73 -2.62 37.39
N ALA A 251 12.25 -1.40 37.12
CA ALA A 251 12.67 -0.60 35.96
C ALA A 251 13.80 0.40 36.26
N GLN A 252 14.39 0.34 37.44
CA GLN A 252 15.58 1.10 37.80
C GLN A 252 16.58 0.13 38.43
N ASP A 253 17.38 -0.55 37.59
CA ASP A 253 18.79 -0.79 37.89
C ASP A 253 19.43 -1.68 36.80
N HIS A 254 20.62 -1.23 36.43
CA HIS A 254 21.67 -1.93 35.67
C HIS A 254 21.45 -2.15 34.16
N PHE A 255 21.63 -1.03 33.43
CA PHE A 255 22.19 -1.10 32.09
C PHE A 255 23.72 -1.34 32.21
N PHE A 256 24.11 -2.60 32.19
CA PHE A 256 25.47 -2.95 31.81
C PHE A 256 25.61 -2.67 30.31
N ASP A 257 26.61 -1.87 29.94
CA ASP A 257 27.15 -1.83 28.59
C ASP A 257 27.60 -3.26 28.24
N VAL A 258 26.77 -3.98 27.51
CA VAL A 258 27.21 -5.19 26.82
C VAL A 258 28.01 -4.71 25.62
N PRO A 259 29.30 -5.03 25.49
CA PRO A 259 30.04 -4.78 24.27
C PRO A 259 29.25 -5.43 23.13
N ALA A 260 29.05 -4.67 22.06
CA ALA A 260 28.36 -5.16 20.88
C ALA A 260 29.12 -6.39 20.34
N GLU A 261 28.55 -7.60 20.52
CA GLU A 261 28.96 -8.76 19.74
C GLU A 261 28.72 -8.40 18.27
N GLU A 262 29.79 -8.47 17.50
CA GLU A 262 29.78 -8.27 16.06
C GLU A 262 28.94 -9.37 15.44
N ASP A 263 27.73 -9.03 15.03
CA ASP A 263 26.89 -9.89 14.19
C ASP A 263 27.47 -9.82 12.76
N PRO A 264 28.00 -10.94 12.17
CA PRO A 264 28.83 -10.87 10.96
C PRO A 264 28.06 -10.61 9.65
N ALA A 265 26.77 -10.30 9.70
CA ALA A 265 25.92 -10.45 8.53
C ALA A 265 25.57 -9.17 7.76
N VAL A 266 26.02 -7.98 8.18
CA VAL A 266 25.68 -6.76 7.44
C VAL A 266 26.92 -5.88 7.22
N HIS A 267 27.56 -6.06 6.07
CA HIS A 267 28.56 -5.10 5.55
C HIS A 267 27.86 -3.79 5.13
N LEU A 268 27.54 -2.93 6.09
CA LEU A 268 26.87 -1.64 5.89
C LEU A 268 27.85 -0.49 5.58
N GLY A 269 28.95 -0.75 4.90
CA GLY A 269 29.86 0.27 4.39
C GLY A 269 30.38 1.24 5.48
N GLN A 270 30.61 2.49 5.08
CA GLN A 270 31.15 3.57 5.94
C GLN A 270 30.09 4.29 6.79
N LEU A 271 28.89 3.72 7.02
CA LEU A 271 27.83 4.34 7.80
C LEU A 271 28.16 4.33 9.29
N LYS A 272 27.99 5.48 9.97
CA LYS A 272 28.23 5.58 11.41
C LYS A 272 27.17 4.79 12.18
N ARG A 273 27.60 3.88 13.05
CA ARG A 273 26.74 3.25 14.05
C ARG A 273 26.64 4.16 15.27
N PHE A 274 25.41 4.59 15.60
CA PHE A 274 25.11 5.38 16.79
C PHE A 274 24.67 4.46 17.93
N SER A 275 25.05 4.79 19.16
CA SER A 275 24.47 4.13 20.34
C SER A 275 23.05 4.66 20.60
N LEU A 276 22.18 3.84 21.20
CA LEU A 276 20.84 4.26 21.58
C LEU A 276 20.89 5.47 22.53
N ARG A 277 21.86 5.48 23.45
CA ARG A 277 22.05 6.58 24.42
C ARG A 277 22.42 7.90 23.74
N GLU A 278 23.31 7.90 22.73
CA GLU A 278 23.59 9.10 21.94
C GLU A 278 22.32 9.68 21.32
N LEU A 279 21.47 8.83 20.74
CA LEU A 279 20.23 9.27 20.09
C LEU A 279 19.16 9.68 21.10
N GLN A 280 19.09 9.03 22.26
CA GLN A 280 18.24 9.48 23.38
C GLN A 280 18.65 10.89 23.85
N VAL A 281 19.95 11.12 24.07
CA VAL A 281 20.45 12.46 24.46
C VAL A 281 20.17 13.47 23.36
N ALA A 282 20.49 13.14 22.10
CA ALA A 282 20.29 14.02 20.96
C ALA A 282 18.83 14.45 20.77
N THR A 283 17.86 13.58 21.10
CA THR A 283 16.41 13.80 20.87
C THR A 283 15.65 14.18 22.15
N ASP A 284 16.33 14.40 23.27
CA ASP A 284 15.71 14.61 24.58
C ASP A 284 14.78 13.43 24.95
N SER A 285 15.35 12.22 24.94
CA SER A 285 14.66 10.95 25.17
C SER A 285 13.42 10.76 24.28
N PHE A 286 13.54 11.08 23.00
CA PHE A 286 12.46 11.05 22.02
C PHE A 286 11.25 11.89 22.45
N SER A 287 11.52 13.08 22.97
CA SER A 287 10.49 14.01 23.46
C SER A 287 9.46 14.33 22.37
N SER A 288 8.20 14.40 22.76
CA SER A 288 7.10 14.79 21.86
C SER A 288 7.27 16.20 21.29
N LYS A 289 8.03 17.08 21.97
CA LYS A 289 8.36 18.43 21.49
C LYS A 289 9.28 18.43 20.27
N ASN A 290 10.05 17.35 20.09
CA ASN A 290 11.01 17.18 19.02
C ASN A 290 10.45 16.37 17.84
N VAL A 291 9.17 15.99 17.86
CA VAL A 291 8.54 15.26 16.75
C VAL A 291 8.44 16.17 15.53
N LEU A 292 9.04 15.73 14.42
CA LEU A 292 8.97 16.37 13.10
C LEU A 292 7.80 15.81 12.29
N GLY A 293 7.49 14.50 12.45
CA GLY A 293 6.43 13.83 11.74
C GLY A 293 6.14 12.45 12.35
N SER A 294 4.91 11.97 12.12
CA SER A 294 4.47 10.64 12.54
C SER A 294 3.70 9.99 11.39
N GLY A 295 4.09 8.79 11.00
CA GLY A 295 3.47 8.05 9.89
C GLY A 295 3.27 6.57 10.18
N GLY A 296 2.86 5.83 9.16
CA GLY A 296 2.68 4.37 9.22
C GLY A 296 3.93 3.65 9.69
N PHE A 297 5.09 4.12 9.29
CA PHE A 297 6.39 3.49 9.50
C PHE A 297 7.10 3.88 10.79
N GLY A 298 6.66 4.91 11.50
CA GLY A 298 7.32 5.36 12.72
C GLY A 298 7.17 6.84 12.98
N LYS A 299 8.02 7.35 13.88
CA LYS A 299 8.11 8.77 14.22
C LYS A 299 9.49 9.30 13.89
N VAL A 300 9.53 10.52 13.36
CA VAL A 300 10.78 11.24 13.08
C VAL A 300 10.96 12.34 14.13
N TYR A 301 12.15 12.41 14.72
CA TYR A 301 12.48 13.36 15.77
C TYR A 301 13.63 14.26 15.33
N LYS A 302 13.53 15.54 15.62
CA LYS A 302 14.67 16.46 15.56
C LYS A 302 15.65 16.12 16.67
N GLY A 303 16.94 16.03 16.33
CA GLY A 303 18.00 15.77 17.29
C GLY A 303 19.16 16.74 17.11
N ARG A 304 19.94 16.92 18.19
CA ARG A 304 21.21 17.64 18.17
C ARG A 304 22.29 16.71 18.72
N LEU A 305 23.26 16.39 17.89
CA LEU A 305 24.40 15.56 18.27
C LEU A 305 25.38 16.34 19.18
N ALA A 306 26.30 15.61 19.81
CA ALA A 306 27.30 16.18 20.71
C ALA A 306 28.25 17.20 20.02
N ASP A 307 28.47 17.01 18.70
CA ASP A 307 29.23 17.95 17.85
C ASP A 307 28.42 19.21 17.46
N GLY A 308 27.20 19.36 17.94
CA GLY A 308 26.29 20.45 17.62
C GLY A 308 25.50 20.25 16.33
N GLY A 309 25.79 19.20 15.54
CA GLY A 309 25.13 18.90 14.28
C GLY A 309 23.64 18.55 14.46
N LEU A 310 22.78 19.13 13.60
CA LEU A 310 21.36 18.82 13.59
C LEU A 310 21.11 17.56 12.77
N VAL A 311 20.23 16.70 13.29
CA VAL A 311 19.81 15.44 12.66
C VAL A 311 18.31 15.24 12.75
N ALA A 312 17.78 14.42 11.83
CA ALA A 312 16.46 13.83 11.92
C ALA A 312 16.62 12.33 12.24
N VAL A 313 16.02 11.89 13.34
CA VAL A 313 16.09 10.51 13.81
C VAL A 313 14.74 9.84 13.57
N LYS A 314 14.68 8.93 12.61
CA LYS A 314 13.49 8.13 12.30
C LYS A 314 13.50 6.89 13.19
N ARG A 315 12.58 6.82 14.15
CA ARG A 315 12.36 5.68 15.02
C ARG A 315 11.26 4.84 14.43
N LEU A 316 11.62 3.66 13.92
CA LEU A 316 10.66 2.74 13.34
C LEU A 316 9.75 2.15 14.44
N LYS A 317 8.50 1.86 14.10
CA LYS A 317 7.59 1.21 15.05
C LYS A 317 8.12 -0.18 15.38
N GLU A 318 8.14 -0.51 16.67
CA GLU A 318 8.25 -1.88 17.16
C GLU A 318 6.97 -2.64 16.79
N GLU A 319 6.76 -2.93 15.54
CA GLU A 319 5.92 -4.07 15.25
C GLU A 319 6.84 -5.29 15.40
N ARG A 320 6.55 -6.13 16.37
CA ARG A 320 7.15 -7.46 16.56
C ARG A 320 6.89 -8.39 15.36
N THR A 321 6.58 -7.82 14.22
CA THR A 321 6.40 -8.45 12.93
C THR A 321 7.62 -8.12 12.07
N HIS A 322 8.09 -9.08 11.28
CA HIS A 322 9.22 -8.93 10.34
C HIS A 322 9.18 -7.70 9.42
N GLY A 323 8.06 -6.96 9.39
CA GLY A 323 7.89 -5.76 8.57
C GLY A 323 8.80 -4.59 8.93
N GLY A 324 9.05 -4.33 10.21
CA GLY A 324 9.92 -3.22 10.65
C GLY A 324 11.39 -3.49 10.38
N GLU A 325 11.84 -4.74 10.57
CA GLU A 325 13.20 -5.18 10.27
C GLU A 325 13.48 -5.11 8.77
N LEU A 326 12.60 -5.69 7.96
CA LEU A 326 12.73 -5.65 6.51
C LEU A 326 12.76 -4.21 5.97
N GLN A 327 11.94 -3.33 6.53
CA GLN A 327 11.94 -1.93 6.14
C GLN A 327 13.25 -1.22 6.51
N PHE A 328 13.76 -1.48 7.73
CA PHE A 328 15.04 -0.94 8.17
C PHE A 328 16.17 -1.37 7.24
N GLN A 329 16.26 -2.68 6.95
CA GLN A 329 17.26 -3.24 6.05
C GLN A 329 17.14 -2.65 4.65
N THR A 330 15.92 -2.61 4.09
CA THR A 330 15.65 -2.02 2.77
C THR A 330 16.11 -0.57 2.72
N GLU A 331 15.75 0.26 3.71
CA GLU A 331 16.07 1.69 3.70
C GLU A 331 17.57 1.92 3.83
N VAL A 332 18.27 1.14 4.66
CA VAL A 332 19.72 1.20 4.79
C VAL A 332 20.42 0.74 3.51
N GLU A 333 19.99 -0.37 2.92
CA GLU A 333 20.57 -0.92 1.70
C GLU A 333 20.42 0.05 0.52
N MET A 334 19.19 0.52 0.26
CA MET A 334 18.92 1.43 -0.86
C MET A 334 19.73 2.72 -0.77
N ILE A 335 19.74 3.36 0.42
CA ILE A 335 20.44 4.64 0.61
C ILE A 335 21.97 4.47 0.57
N SER A 336 22.48 3.31 0.96
CA SER A 336 23.94 3.06 0.90
C SER A 336 24.45 2.93 -0.54
N MET A 337 23.61 2.48 -1.46
CA MET A 337 23.95 2.32 -2.88
C MET A 337 23.72 3.60 -3.70
N ALA A 338 22.72 4.41 -3.33
CA ALA A 338 22.32 5.58 -4.09
C ALA A 338 22.98 6.87 -3.52
N VAL A 339 23.93 7.44 -4.26
CA VAL A 339 24.62 8.69 -3.87
C VAL A 339 24.40 9.74 -4.94
N HIS A 340 23.49 10.69 -4.66
CA HIS A 340 23.22 11.82 -5.56
C HIS A 340 22.82 13.06 -4.72
N ARG A 341 23.10 14.28 -5.25
CA ARG A 341 22.78 15.54 -4.54
C ARG A 341 21.31 15.73 -4.21
N ASN A 342 20.41 15.21 -5.06
CA ASN A 342 18.96 15.28 -4.88
C ASN A 342 18.38 14.02 -4.21
N LEU A 343 19.19 13.20 -3.52
CA LEU A 343 18.77 12.06 -2.72
C LEU A 343 19.18 12.21 -1.25
N LEU A 344 18.29 11.85 -0.35
CA LEU A 344 18.53 11.93 1.08
C LEU A 344 19.58 10.91 1.50
N ARG A 345 20.73 11.40 1.98
CA ARG A 345 21.83 10.55 2.42
C ARG A 345 21.64 10.13 3.89
N LEU A 346 21.85 8.85 4.20
CA LEU A 346 21.88 8.36 5.57
C LEU A 346 23.21 8.80 6.25
N LYS A 347 23.14 9.40 7.44
CA LYS A 347 24.31 9.68 8.27
C LYS A 347 24.76 8.45 9.06
N GLY A 348 23.80 7.61 9.44
CA GLY A 348 24.07 6.39 10.17
C GLY A 348 22.80 5.79 10.76
N PHE A 349 22.97 4.78 11.59
CA PHE A 349 21.86 4.02 12.16
C PHE A 349 22.16 3.58 13.60
N CYS A 350 21.09 3.19 14.32
CA CYS A 350 21.20 2.48 15.58
C CYS A 350 20.33 1.24 15.52
N MET A 351 20.90 0.10 15.83
CA MET A 351 20.23 -1.19 15.89
C MET A 351 20.50 -1.84 17.24
N THR A 352 19.44 -2.12 17.99
CA THR A 352 19.46 -2.86 19.27
C THR A 352 18.43 -3.99 19.20
N PRO A 353 18.39 -4.91 20.14
CA PRO A 353 17.34 -5.94 20.16
C PRO A 353 15.91 -5.40 20.12
N THR A 354 15.70 -4.16 20.60
CA THR A 354 14.36 -3.54 20.74
C THR A 354 14.15 -2.28 19.90
N GLU A 355 15.18 -1.71 19.27
CA GLU A 355 15.06 -0.42 18.59
C GLU A 355 15.74 -0.45 17.22
N ARG A 356 15.08 0.17 16.26
CA ARG A 356 15.60 0.41 14.90
C ARG A 356 15.48 1.90 14.59
N LEU A 357 16.62 2.58 14.49
CA LEU A 357 16.70 4.03 14.32
C LEU A 357 17.58 4.36 13.11
N LEU A 358 17.08 5.24 12.25
CA LEU A 358 17.81 5.77 11.11
C LEU A 358 18.13 7.25 11.36
N VAL A 359 19.34 7.66 11.06
CA VAL A 359 19.82 9.03 11.34
C VAL A 359 20.14 9.74 10.04
N TYR A 360 19.42 10.82 9.77
CA TYR A 360 19.52 11.63 8.57
C TYR A 360 20.01 13.05 8.87
N PRO A 361 20.52 13.79 7.88
CA PRO A 361 20.64 15.25 7.98
C PRO A 361 19.29 15.87 8.31
N TYR A 362 19.28 16.91 9.14
CA TYR A 362 18.06 17.66 9.41
C TYR A 362 17.78 18.61 8.25
N MET A 363 16.66 18.44 7.57
CA MET A 363 16.19 19.32 6.49
C MET A 363 15.42 20.48 7.10
N VAL A 364 16.02 21.66 7.05
CA VAL A 364 15.56 22.84 7.81
C VAL A 364 14.23 23.37 7.29
N ASN A 365 13.99 23.25 5.99
CA ASN A 365 12.76 23.71 5.33
C ASN A 365 11.67 22.62 5.27
N GLY A 366 11.91 21.44 5.88
CA GLY A 366 10.92 20.37 5.95
C GLY A 366 10.66 19.70 4.61
N SER A 367 9.42 19.37 4.30
CA SER A 367 8.99 18.77 3.02
C SER A 367 8.20 19.78 2.18
N VAL A 368 8.12 19.53 0.87
CA VAL A 368 7.25 20.29 -0.04
C VAL A 368 5.82 20.32 0.47
N ALA A 369 5.30 19.19 0.94
CA ALA A 369 3.94 19.12 1.50
C ALA A 369 3.76 20.03 2.72
N SER A 370 4.74 20.10 3.63
CA SER A 370 4.66 20.97 4.80
C SER A 370 4.75 22.45 4.43
N CYS A 371 5.55 22.80 3.41
CA CYS A 371 5.65 24.18 2.93
C CYS A 371 4.38 24.64 2.20
N LEU A 372 3.70 23.75 1.49
CA LEU A 372 2.47 24.08 0.76
C LEU A 372 1.25 24.18 1.69
N ARG A 373 1.15 23.32 2.73
CA ARG A 373 -0.12 23.11 3.45
C ARG A 373 -0.07 23.27 4.97
N GLU A 374 1.13 23.28 5.55
CA GLU A 374 1.31 23.34 7.02
C GLU A 374 2.22 24.54 7.41
N ARG A 375 2.31 25.51 6.51
CA ARG A 375 3.16 26.67 6.63
C ARG A 375 2.82 27.49 7.88
N ARG A 376 3.83 27.80 8.68
CA ARG A 376 3.70 28.77 9.77
C ARG A 376 3.65 30.19 9.20
N ALA A 377 2.94 31.09 9.86
CA ALA A 377 2.83 32.48 9.43
C ALA A 377 4.20 33.20 9.19
N THR A 378 5.26 32.71 9.80
CA THR A 378 6.63 33.23 9.67
C THR A 378 7.45 32.58 8.55
N GLN A 379 6.95 31.53 7.91
CA GLN A 379 7.64 30.87 6.81
C GLN A 379 7.28 31.54 5.48
N PRO A 380 8.26 31.76 4.58
CA PRO A 380 7.96 32.29 3.25
C PRO A 380 7.11 31.29 2.44
N VAL A 381 6.33 31.82 1.53
CA VAL A 381 5.65 31.03 0.50
C VAL A 381 6.72 30.45 -0.43
N LEU A 382 6.53 29.23 -0.92
CA LEU A 382 7.33 28.73 -2.04
C LEU A 382 6.95 29.54 -3.30
N ASP A 383 7.80 30.46 -3.69
CA ASP A 383 7.62 31.23 -4.90
C ASP A 383 7.75 30.36 -6.16
N TRP A 384 7.32 30.88 -7.29
CA TRP A 384 7.28 30.12 -8.53
C TRP A 384 8.66 29.60 -8.98
N PRO A 385 9.73 30.42 -8.98
CA PRO A 385 11.08 29.95 -9.33
C PRO A 385 11.59 28.81 -8.42
N THR A 386 11.24 28.85 -7.15
CA THR A 386 11.58 27.76 -6.20
C THR A 386 10.80 26.48 -6.53
N ARG A 387 9.52 26.58 -6.90
CA ARG A 387 8.73 25.42 -7.31
C ARG A 387 9.30 24.76 -8.58
N GLU A 388 9.74 25.55 -9.56
CA GLU A 388 10.40 25.00 -10.76
C GLU A 388 11.74 24.30 -10.42
N ARG A 389 12.55 24.86 -9.50
CA ARG A 389 13.77 24.19 -9.03
C ARG A 389 13.47 22.89 -8.29
N ILE A 390 12.45 22.88 -7.45
CA ILE A 390 12.00 21.68 -6.74
C ILE A 390 11.57 20.60 -7.74
N ALA A 391 10.78 20.96 -8.76
CA ALA A 391 10.39 20.03 -9.81
C ALA A 391 11.61 19.42 -10.50
N LEU A 392 12.56 20.24 -10.91
CA LEU A 392 13.79 19.79 -11.58
C LEU A 392 14.67 18.91 -10.68
N GLY A 393 14.89 19.33 -9.42
CA GLY A 393 15.72 18.59 -8.47
C GLY A 393 15.14 17.20 -8.16
N ALA A 394 13.83 17.11 -7.93
CA ALA A 394 13.16 15.84 -7.72
C ALA A 394 13.25 14.92 -8.95
N ALA A 395 13.07 15.47 -10.17
CA ALA A 395 13.22 14.71 -11.40
C ALA A 395 14.65 14.15 -11.57
N ARG A 396 15.68 14.95 -11.28
CA ARG A 396 17.09 14.52 -11.33
C ARG A 396 17.40 13.40 -10.33
N GLY A 397 16.85 13.49 -9.11
CA GLY A 397 16.98 12.43 -8.10
C GLY A 397 16.37 11.12 -8.58
N LEU A 398 15.16 11.15 -9.14
CA LEU A 398 14.50 9.96 -9.67
C LEU A 398 15.17 9.41 -10.93
N ALA A 399 15.66 10.28 -11.83
CA ALA A 399 16.42 9.86 -13.02
C ALA A 399 17.69 9.09 -12.62
N TYR A 400 18.38 9.55 -11.57
CA TYR A 400 19.54 8.81 -11.03
C TYR A 400 19.15 7.41 -10.55
N LEU A 401 18.06 7.26 -9.78
CA LEU A 401 17.60 5.97 -9.27
C LEU A 401 17.23 4.99 -10.40
N HIS A 402 16.60 5.49 -11.47
CA HIS A 402 16.07 4.66 -12.55
C HIS A 402 17.12 4.30 -13.62
N GLU A 403 18.11 5.18 -13.85
CA GLU A 403 18.95 5.10 -15.05
C GLU A 403 20.45 5.05 -14.74
N GLN A 404 20.88 5.51 -13.55
CA GLN A 404 22.30 5.57 -13.19
C GLN A 404 22.65 4.63 -12.02
N SER A 405 21.67 4.14 -11.27
CA SER A 405 21.85 3.14 -10.22
C SER A 405 21.89 1.73 -10.84
N ASP A 406 22.81 0.88 -10.38
CA ASP A 406 22.89 -0.53 -10.76
C ASP A 406 22.99 -1.39 -9.50
N PRO A 407 21.94 -2.21 -9.21
CA PRO A 407 20.67 -2.32 -9.91
C PRO A 407 19.80 -1.05 -9.80
N LYS A 408 18.81 -0.90 -10.69
CA LYS A 408 17.85 0.19 -10.65
C LYS A 408 17.09 0.19 -9.33
N ILE A 409 16.77 1.37 -8.82
CA ILE A 409 15.96 1.53 -7.60
C ILE A 409 14.61 2.14 -7.96
N ILE A 410 13.53 1.43 -7.64
CA ILE A 410 12.16 1.93 -7.78
C ILE A 410 11.70 2.42 -6.41
N HIS A 411 11.35 3.71 -6.30
CA HIS A 411 11.05 4.37 -5.04
C HIS A 411 9.67 3.97 -4.45
N ARG A 412 8.62 3.93 -5.28
CA ARG A 412 7.26 3.46 -4.99
C ARG A 412 6.40 4.35 -4.09
N ASP A 413 6.92 5.46 -3.57
CA ASP A 413 6.13 6.42 -2.77
C ASP A 413 6.55 7.86 -3.07
N VAL A 414 6.59 8.23 -4.36
CA VAL A 414 6.91 9.59 -4.81
C VAL A 414 5.71 10.49 -4.56
N LYS A 415 5.89 11.51 -3.70
CA LYS A 415 4.85 12.49 -3.30
C LYS A 415 5.48 13.72 -2.68
N ALA A 416 4.75 14.83 -2.59
CA ALA A 416 5.24 16.09 -1.99
C ALA A 416 5.74 15.94 -0.53
N ALA A 417 5.21 15.00 0.25
CA ALA A 417 5.66 14.76 1.62
C ALA A 417 7.04 14.09 1.72
N ASN A 418 7.47 13.39 0.66
CA ASN A 418 8.75 12.68 0.59
C ASN A 418 9.82 13.47 -0.20
N ILE A 419 9.49 14.64 -0.74
CA ILE A 419 10.45 15.60 -1.29
C ILE A 419 10.78 16.59 -0.17
N LEU A 420 11.99 16.47 0.38
CA LEU A 420 12.50 17.32 1.44
C LEU A 420 13.24 18.53 0.85
N LEU A 421 13.35 19.59 1.64
CA LEU A 421 14.00 20.83 1.22
C LEU A 421 15.14 21.16 2.18
N ASP A 422 16.35 21.32 1.63
CA ASP A 422 17.52 21.74 2.38
C ASP A 422 17.47 23.24 2.73
N ASP A 423 18.56 23.81 3.22
CA ASP A 423 18.67 25.21 3.60
C ASP A 423 18.62 26.18 2.41
N GLU A 424 18.92 25.72 1.20
CA GLU A 424 18.85 26.49 -0.05
C GLU A 424 17.53 26.24 -0.82
N PHE A 425 16.58 25.50 -0.24
CA PHE A 425 15.34 25.01 -0.89
C PHE A 425 15.61 24.10 -2.09
N GLU A 426 16.74 23.40 -2.14
CA GLU A 426 16.98 22.36 -3.11
C GLU A 426 16.21 21.09 -2.73
N ALA A 427 15.65 20.43 -3.76
CA ALA A 427 14.85 19.23 -3.55
C ALA A 427 15.72 18.00 -3.29
N VAL A 428 15.35 17.25 -2.26
CA VAL A 428 16.01 16.01 -1.84
C VAL A 428 14.95 14.93 -1.67
N VAL A 429 14.96 13.92 -2.54
CA VAL A 429 14.04 12.77 -2.46
C VAL A 429 14.42 11.90 -1.28
N GLY A 430 13.47 11.58 -0.42
CA GLY A 430 13.66 10.81 0.81
C GLY A 430 12.58 9.76 1.04
N ASP A 431 12.68 9.04 2.14
CA ASP A 431 11.82 7.93 2.56
C ASP A 431 11.84 6.72 1.61
N PHE A 432 12.96 6.01 1.61
CA PHE A 432 13.16 4.79 0.82
C PHE A 432 12.57 3.53 1.45
N GLY A 433 11.73 3.65 2.48
CA GLY A 433 11.17 2.51 3.21
C GLY A 433 10.28 1.57 2.38
N LEU A 434 9.86 1.99 1.19
CA LEU A 434 9.13 1.17 0.23
C LEU A 434 9.94 0.81 -1.02
N ALA A 435 11.17 1.29 -1.16
CA ALA A 435 11.96 1.11 -2.38
C ALA A 435 12.26 -0.37 -2.69
N LYS A 436 12.50 -0.67 -3.96
CA LYS A 436 12.85 -2.02 -4.45
C LYS A 436 13.92 -1.95 -5.53
N LEU A 437 14.84 -2.92 -5.46
CA LEU A 437 15.81 -3.15 -6.54
C LEU A 437 15.13 -3.80 -7.72
N MET A 438 15.55 -3.41 -8.91
CA MET A 438 15.12 -4.01 -10.19
C MET A 438 16.33 -4.22 -11.07
N GLU A 439 16.59 -5.45 -11.49
CA GLU A 439 17.68 -5.75 -12.41
C GLU A 439 17.39 -5.18 -13.82
N TYR A 440 18.42 -4.86 -14.56
CA TYR A 440 18.28 -4.27 -15.91
C TYR A 440 17.52 -5.14 -16.91
N LYS A 441 17.53 -6.46 -16.71
CA LYS A 441 16.76 -7.42 -17.53
C LYS A 441 15.27 -7.42 -17.21
N ASP A 442 14.88 -6.91 -16.03
CA ASP A 442 13.50 -6.94 -15.57
C ASP A 442 12.76 -5.70 -16.04
N THR A 443 11.49 -5.87 -16.40
CA THR A 443 10.60 -4.77 -16.78
C THR A 443 9.78 -4.23 -15.62
N HIS A 444 9.67 -5.00 -14.52
CA HIS A 444 8.92 -4.65 -13.33
C HIS A 444 9.30 -5.56 -12.15
N VAL A 445 8.98 -5.11 -10.95
CA VAL A 445 9.05 -5.91 -9.71
C VAL A 445 7.63 -6.18 -9.25
N THR A 446 7.26 -7.46 -9.10
CA THR A 446 5.97 -7.84 -8.54
C THR A 446 6.02 -7.76 -7.02
N THR A 447 5.08 -7.05 -6.40
CA THR A 447 5.08 -6.83 -4.95
C THR A 447 3.70 -6.41 -4.46
N ALA A 448 3.44 -6.60 -3.16
CA ALA A 448 2.24 -6.05 -2.55
C ALA A 448 2.13 -4.54 -2.83
N VAL A 449 0.95 -4.08 -3.23
CA VAL A 449 0.72 -2.66 -3.50
C VAL A 449 0.86 -1.87 -2.20
N ARG A 450 1.81 -0.97 -2.20
CA ARG A 450 2.07 -0.04 -1.10
C ARG A 450 2.32 1.34 -1.67
N GLY A 451 2.00 2.37 -0.92
CA GLY A 451 2.17 3.75 -1.34
C GLY A 451 1.05 4.63 -0.80
N THR A 452 1.00 5.86 -1.28
CA THR A 452 0.04 6.87 -0.84
C THR A 452 -1.10 7.00 -1.84
N ILE A 453 -2.34 6.93 -1.37
CA ILE A 453 -3.54 7.09 -2.21
C ILE A 453 -3.43 8.40 -3.01
N GLY A 454 -3.77 8.32 -4.29
CA GLY A 454 -3.64 9.42 -5.23
C GLY A 454 -2.32 9.45 -5.98
N HIS A 455 -1.26 8.81 -5.47
CA HIS A 455 0.06 8.72 -6.14
C HIS A 455 0.36 7.32 -6.70
N ILE A 456 -0.46 6.32 -6.38
CA ILE A 456 -0.27 4.95 -6.85
C ILE A 456 -0.72 4.87 -8.31
N ALA A 457 0.17 4.43 -9.18
CA ALA A 457 -0.12 4.25 -10.59
C ALA A 457 -1.19 3.16 -10.82
N PRO A 458 -2.11 3.32 -11.80
CA PRO A 458 -3.23 2.41 -11.99
C PRO A 458 -2.80 0.96 -12.29
N GLU A 459 -1.75 0.75 -13.10
CA GLU A 459 -1.21 -0.58 -13.38
C GLU A 459 -0.59 -1.23 -12.14
N TYR A 460 0.06 -0.46 -11.28
CA TYR A 460 0.61 -0.96 -10.04
C TYR A 460 -0.51 -1.32 -9.06
N LEU A 461 -1.55 -0.49 -9.01
CA LEU A 461 -2.74 -0.76 -8.19
C LEU A 461 -3.45 -2.05 -8.63
N SER A 462 -3.58 -2.27 -9.94
CA SER A 462 -4.34 -3.41 -10.50
C SER A 462 -3.53 -4.70 -10.59
N THR A 463 -2.22 -4.62 -10.84
CA THR A 463 -1.40 -5.81 -11.13
C THR A 463 -0.36 -6.14 -10.06
N GLY A 464 -0.10 -5.23 -9.12
CA GLY A 464 1.02 -5.35 -8.18
C GLY A 464 2.41 -5.22 -8.82
N ARG A 465 2.48 -4.88 -10.14
CA ARG A 465 3.72 -4.71 -10.88
C ARG A 465 4.19 -3.27 -10.79
N SER A 466 5.32 -3.07 -10.15
CA SER A 466 5.96 -1.76 -9.99
C SER A 466 7.17 -1.66 -10.91
N SER A 467 7.34 -0.52 -11.55
CA SER A 467 8.47 -0.20 -12.42
C SER A 467 8.87 1.26 -12.25
N GLU A 468 9.92 1.70 -12.96
CA GLU A 468 10.25 3.13 -13.04
C GLU A 468 9.05 3.99 -13.48
N LYS A 469 8.14 3.43 -14.28
CA LYS A 469 6.94 4.14 -14.75
C LYS A 469 5.91 4.39 -13.64
N THR A 470 5.93 3.61 -12.55
CA THR A 470 5.10 3.89 -11.38
C THR A 470 5.58 5.10 -10.60
N ASP A 471 6.91 5.31 -10.51
CA ASP A 471 7.49 6.51 -9.91
C ASP A 471 7.23 7.75 -10.77
N VAL A 472 7.30 7.60 -12.10
CA VAL A 472 6.95 8.68 -13.05
C VAL A 472 5.51 9.14 -12.84
N PHE A 473 4.56 8.21 -12.64
CA PHE A 473 3.17 8.56 -12.33
C PHE A 473 3.06 9.35 -11.01
N GLY A 474 3.68 8.86 -9.94
CA GLY A 474 3.71 9.54 -8.65
C GLY A 474 4.35 10.93 -8.74
N TYR A 475 5.42 11.08 -9.53
CA TYR A 475 6.05 12.36 -9.82
C TYR A 475 5.10 13.32 -10.54
N GLY A 476 4.36 12.84 -11.54
CA GLY A 476 3.36 13.66 -12.25
C GLY A 476 2.29 14.20 -11.29
N VAL A 477 1.78 13.36 -10.37
CA VAL A 477 0.84 13.81 -9.34
C VAL A 477 1.48 14.82 -8.38
N MET A 478 2.74 14.59 -7.97
CA MET A 478 3.51 15.53 -7.13
C MET A 478 3.67 16.90 -7.81
N LEU A 479 3.87 16.95 -9.13
CA LEU A 479 3.88 18.21 -9.88
C LEU A 479 2.54 18.96 -9.78
N LEU A 480 1.43 18.24 -9.86
CA LEU A 480 0.10 18.85 -9.66
C LEU A 480 -0.06 19.39 -8.23
N GLU A 481 0.40 18.66 -7.20
CA GLU A 481 0.43 19.18 -5.84
C GLU A 481 1.27 20.47 -5.74
N LEU A 482 2.40 20.52 -6.44
CA LEU A 482 3.33 21.67 -6.43
C LEU A 482 2.73 22.91 -7.12
N VAL A 483 1.97 22.71 -8.21
CA VAL A 483 1.30 23.81 -8.94
C VAL A 483 0.08 24.33 -8.19
N THR A 484 -0.73 23.42 -7.63
CA THR A 484 -2.05 23.76 -7.09
C THR A 484 -2.06 24.03 -5.58
N GLY A 485 -1.00 23.63 -4.85
CA GLY A 485 -1.00 23.61 -3.38
C GLY A 485 -1.89 22.52 -2.76
N GLN A 486 -2.69 21.84 -3.58
CA GLN A 486 -3.72 20.88 -3.14
C GLN A 486 -3.13 19.51 -2.82
N ARG A 487 -3.88 18.70 -2.04
CA ARG A 487 -3.53 17.28 -1.78
C ARG A 487 -3.94 16.42 -2.97
N ALA A 488 -3.17 15.38 -3.29
CA ALA A 488 -3.52 14.42 -4.33
C ALA A 488 -4.87 13.74 -4.10
N TYR A 489 -5.21 13.49 -2.83
CA TYR A 489 -6.49 12.95 -2.39
C TYR A 489 -7.07 13.86 -1.31
N ASP A 490 -8.30 14.37 -1.51
CA ASP A 490 -8.98 15.23 -0.55
C ASP A 490 -10.49 15.05 -0.64
N LEU A 491 -11.09 14.56 0.46
CA LEU A 491 -12.55 14.38 0.54
C LEU A 491 -13.33 15.71 0.56
N ALA A 492 -12.72 16.81 1.00
CA ALA A 492 -13.37 18.12 1.01
C ALA A 492 -13.64 18.64 -0.41
N ARG A 493 -12.90 18.19 -1.43
CA ARG A 493 -13.18 18.50 -2.83
C ARG A 493 -14.47 17.84 -3.34
N LEU A 494 -14.87 16.70 -2.78
CA LEU A 494 -16.11 16.03 -3.18
C LEU A 494 -17.33 16.91 -2.98
N GLU A 495 -17.37 17.67 -1.88
CA GLU A 495 -18.48 18.58 -1.57
C GLU A 495 -18.51 19.81 -2.48
N LYS A 496 -17.34 20.28 -2.92
CA LYS A 496 -17.17 21.53 -3.67
C LYS A 496 -17.14 21.32 -5.19
N ASP A 497 -16.40 20.32 -5.64
CA ASP A 497 -16.05 20.13 -7.05
C ASP A 497 -16.51 18.75 -7.59
N ASN A 498 -17.17 17.94 -6.78
CA ASN A 498 -17.62 16.57 -7.09
C ASN A 498 -16.49 15.59 -7.48
N GLU A 499 -15.23 15.94 -7.15
CA GLU A 499 -14.03 15.17 -7.46
C GLU A 499 -13.15 15.01 -6.20
N VAL A 500 -12.64 13.81 -5.95
CA VAL A 500 -11.78 13.50 -4.80
C VAL A 500 -10.31 13.51 -5.19
N MET A 501 -10.02 13.07 -6.43
CA MET A 501 -8.66 12.94 -6.93
C MET A 501 -8.20 14.22 -7.61
N LEU A 502 -7.00 14.70 -7.24
CA LEU A 502 -6.42 15.91 -7.81
C LEU A 502 -6.24 15.80 -9.34
N LEU A 503 -5.79 14.65 -9.82
CA LEU A 503 -5.55 14.42 -11.24
C LEU A 503 -6.84 14.57 -12.06
N ASP A 504 -7.95 14.01 -11.57
CA ASP A 504 -9.23 14.03 -12.29
C ASP A 504 -9.85 15.44 -12.24
N TRP A 505 -9.74 16.12 -11.10
CA TRP A 505 -10.14 17.52 -10.96
C TRP A 505 -9.37 18.44 -11.94
N VAL A 506 -8.03 18.28 -12.03
CA VAL A 506 -7.21 19.06 -12.97
C VAL A 506 -7.61 18.78 -14.42
N LYS A 507 -7.85 17.51 -14.78
CA LYS A 507 -8.31 17.16 -16.15
C LYS A 507 -9.65 17.82 -16.48
N GLY A 508 -10.61 17.81 -15.56
CA GLY A 508 -11.91 18.47 -15.74
C GLY A 508 -11.78 19.97 -15.97
N LEU A 509 -10.98 20.67 -15.17
CA LEU A 509 -10.75 22.12 -15.33
C LEU A 509 -10.02 22.48 -16.62
N LEU A 510 -9.15 21.62 -17.12
CA LEU A 510 -8.49 21.82 -18.42
C LEU A 510 -9.47 21.69 -19.60
N GLU A 511 -10.44 20.78 -19.51
CA GLU A 511 -11.52 20.65 -20.50
C GLU A 511 -12.41 21.90 -20.51
N ASP A 512 -12.64 22.51 -19.34
CA ASP A 512 -13.39 23.77 -19.17
C ASP A 512 -12.57 25.04 -19.51
N LYS A 513 -11.28 24.91 -19.84
CA LYS A 513 -10.33 26.03 -20.09
C LYS A 513 -10.19 27.00 -18.91
N LYS A 514 -10.24 26.50 -17.67
CA LYS A 514 -10.16 27.30 -16.42
C LYS A 514 -8.78 27.18 -15.74
N LEU A 515 -7.70 27.38 -16.47
CA LEU A 515 -6.32 27.25 -15.97
C LEU A 515 -6.01 28.17 -14.79
N GLU A 516 -6.56 29.39 -14.78
CA GLU A 516 -6.29 30.37 -13.71
C GLU A 516 -6.80 29.91 -12.33
N THR A 517 -7.79 29.02 -12.29
CA THR A 517 -8.31 28.47 -11.03
C THR A 517 -7.49 27.31 -10.47
N LEU A 518 -6.54 26.79 -11.25
CA LEU A 518 -5.67 25.68 -10.85
C LEU A 518 -4.49 26.11 -9.99
N VAL A 519 -4.00 27.32 -10.18
CA VAL A 519 -2.76 27.77 -9.52
C VAL A 519 -3.02 28.06 -8.05
N ASP A 520 -2.04 27.66 -7.21
CA ASP A 520 -2.08 27.91 -5.77
C ASP A 520 -2.31 29.41 -5.47
N ALA A 521 -3.35 29.68 -4.70
CA ALA A 521 -3.74 31.05 -4.33
C ALA A 521 -2.64 31.77 -3.52
N ASP A 522 -1.80 31.03 -2.80
CA ASP A 522 -0.67 31.60 -2.02
C ASP A 522 0.40 32.26 -2.90
N LEU A 523 0.40 32.01 -4.20
CA LEU A 523 1.28 32.70 -5.17
C LEU A 523 0.82 34.12 -5.51
N GLU A 524 -0.41 34.49 -5.18
CA GLU A 524 -0.97 35.84 -5.39
C GLU A 524 -0.76 36.40 -6.81
N GLY A 525 -0.77 35.54 -7.84
CA GLY A 525 -0.51 35.90 -9.22
C GLY A 525 0.97 36.08 -9.60
N ASN A 526 1.90 35.86 -8.66
CA ASN A 526 3.34 35.98 -8.91
C ASN A 526 3.91 34.69 -9.53
N TYR A 527 3.48 34.38 -10.75
CA TYR A 527 3.94 33.23 -11.53
C TYR A 527 3.94 33.54 -13.03
N VAL A 528 4.64 32.73 -13.80
CA VAL A 528 4.69 32.82 -15.26
C VAL A 528 3.76 31.76 -15.85
N ASN A 529 2.73 32.19 -16.61
CA ASN A 529 1.74 31.28 -17.18
C ASN A 529 2.37 30.15 -18.00
N GLU A 530 3.38 30.46 -18.82
CA GLU A 530 4.10 29.47 -19.62
C GLU A 530 4.78 28.40 -18.73
N GLY A 531 5.30 28.79 -17.56
CA GLY A 531 5.88 27.87 -16.60
C GLY A 531 4.84 26.95 -15.97
N VAL A 532 3.66 27.50 -15.62
CA VAL A 532 2.54 26.74 -15.08
C VAL A 532 2.04 25.73 -16.12
N GLU A 533 1.79 26.16 -17.35
CA GLU A 533 1.36 25.30 -18.45
C GLU A 533 2.37 24.19 -18.70
N LYS A 534 3.66 24.52 -18.72
CA LYS A 534 4.78 23.57 -18.86
C LYS A 534 4.69 22.45 -17.82
N LEU A 535 4.60 22.79 -16.52
CA LEU A 535 4.55 21.80 -15.45
C LEU A 535 3.28 20.94 -15.49
N ILE A 536 2.13 21.54 -15.84
CA ILE A 536 0.87 20.79 -16.02
C ILE A 536 0.97 19.82 -17.19
N GLN A 537 1.50 20.24 -18.34
CA GLN A 537 1.68 19.38 -19.51
C GLN A 537 2.58 18.20 -19.18
N ILE A 538 3.71 18.42 -18.49
CA ILE A 538 4.61 17.37 -18.03
C ILE A 538 3.88 16.42 -17.06
N ALA A 539 3.11 16.96 -16.12
CA ALA A 539 2.34 16.15 -15.17
C ALA A 539 1.35 15.21 -15.88
N LEU A 540 0.64 15.72 -16.90
CA LEU A 540 -0.30 14.93 -17.69
C LEU A 540 0.39 13.86 -18.54
N LEU A 541 1.57 14.15 -19.09
CA LEU A 541 2.39 13.16 -19.79
C LEU A 541 2.87 12.06 -18.82
N CYS A 542 3.26 12.42 -17.60
CA CYS A 542 3.69 11.48 -16.57
C CYS A 542 2.54 10.61 -16.03
N THR A 543 1.30 11.10 -16.07
CA THR A 543 0.12 10.42 -15.51
C THR A 543 -0.74 9.70 -16.56
N GLN A 544 -0.16 9.34 -17.71
CA GLN A 544 -0.85 8.55 -18.71
C GLN A 544 -1.27 7.18 -18.15
N ALA A 545 -2.43 6.68 -18.61
CA ALA A 545 -2.97 5.40 -18.14
C ALA A 545 -2.03 4.24 -18.46
N ALA A 546 -1.54 4.16 -19.71
CA ALA A 546 -0.58 3.14 -20.11
C ALA A 546 0.84 3.52 -19.68
N PRO A 547 1.56 2.65 -18.96
CA PRO A 547 2.93 2.94 -18.47
C PRO A 547 3.92 3.28 -19.59
N LEU A 548 3.80 2.63 -20.75
CA LEU A 548 4.70 2.83 -21.90
C LEU A 548 4.54 4.22 -22.54
N ASP A 549 3.39 4.86 -22.38
CA ASP A 549 3.15 6.21 -22.90
C ASP A 549 3.77 7.30 -22.03
N ARG A 550 4.12 6.98 -20.78
CA ARG A 550 4.79 7.90 -19.87
C ARG A 550 6.26 8.09 -20.26
N PRO A 551 6.81 9.30 -20.15
CA PRO A 551 8.23 9.55 -20.40
C PRO A 551 9.13 8.78 -19.41
N THR A 552 10.43 8.70 -19.70
CA THR A 552 11.47 8.36 -18.70
C THR A 552 11.77 9.59 -17.85
N MET A 553 12.40 9.38 -16.67
CA MET A 553 12.75 10.54 -15.84
C MET A 553 13.81 11.45 -16.47
N SER A 554 14.72 10.93 -17.28
CA SER A 554 15.66 11.76 -18.05
C SER A 554 14.97 12.59 -19.13
N GLU A 555 13.91 12.06 -19.77
CA GLU A 555 13.07 12.86 -20.67
C GLU A 555 12.33 13.95 -19.89
N VAL A 556 11.81 13.64 -18.69
CA VAL A 556 11.18 14.62 -17.81
C VAL A 556 12.14 15.74 -17.42
N VAL A 557 13.39 15.42 -17.06
CA VAL A 557 14.43 16.43 -16.75
C VAL A 557 14.59 17.38 -17.92
N ARG A 558 14.77 16.87 -19.15
CA ARG A 558 14.91 17.72 -20.36
C ARG A 558 13.67 18.58 -20.60
N MET A 559 12.47 18.02 -20.44
CA MET A 559 11.22 18.77 -20.61
C MET A 559 11.09 19.92 -19.58
N VAL A 560 11.48 19.68 -18.32
CA VAL A 560 11.48 20.74 -17.29
C VAL A 560 12.52 21.81 -17.61
N GLU A 561 13.67 21.44 -18.19
CA GLU A 561 14.71 22.36 -18.68
C GLU A 561 14.31 23.10 -19.98
N GLY A 562 13.19 22.73 -20.59
CA GLY A 562 12.63 23.41 -21.78
C GLY A 562 12.87 22.69 -23.09
N GLU A 563 13.38 21.46 -23.06
CA GLU A 563 13.72 20.69 -24.27
C GLU A 563 12.71 19.56 -24.54
N GLY A 564 12.18 19.48 -25.75
CA GLY A 564 11.40 18.34 -26.26
C GLY A 564 9.95 18.26 -25.81
N LEU A 565 9.47 19.17 -24.94
CA LEU A 565 8.10 19.14 -24.43
C LEU A 565 7.06 19.37 -25.55
N ALA A 566 7.29 20.36 -26.42
CA ALA A 566 6.34 20.74 -27.47
C ALA A 566 6.01 19.56 -28.40
N ASN A 567 7.04 18.84 -28.86
CA ASN A 567 6.88 17.68 -29.76
C ASN A 567 6.11 16.56 -29.05
N ARG A 568 6.50 16.24 -27.80
CA ARG A 568 5.87 15.16 -27.02
C ARG A 568 4.41 15.48 -26.69
N TRP A 569 4.11 16.76 -26.42
CA TRP A 569 2.77 17.22 -26.15
C TRP A 569 1.88 17.17 -27.39
N GLU A 570 2.40 17.58 -28.55
CA GLU A 570 1.68 17.50 -29.82
C GLU A 570 1.38 16.04 -30.22
N GLU A 571 2.34 15.13 -30.08
CA GLU A 571 2.12 13.69 -30.28
C GLU A 571 1.00 13.14 -29.37
N TRP A 572 0.99 13.56 -28.11
CA TRP A 572 -0.04 13.15 -27.18
C TRP A 572 -1.43 13.69 -27.56
N GLN A 573 -1.51 14.96 -27.96
CA GLN A 573 -2.76 15.55 -28.42
C GLN A 573 -3.32 14.85 -29.66
N GLN A 574 -2.48 14.55 -30.65
CA GLN A 574 -2.88 13.83 -31.87
C GLN A 574 -3.42 12.44 -31.57
N ARG A 575 -2.76 11.69 -30.68
CA ARG A 575 -3.28 10.37 -30.24
C ARG A 575 -4.62 10.48 -29.53
N ARG A 576 -4.80 11.48 -28.67
CA ARG A 576 -6.07 11.70 -27.96
C ARG A 576 -7.20 11.99 -28.95
N LEU A 577 -6.98 12.81 -29.94
CA LEU A 577 -7.98 13.13 -30.98
C LEU A 577 -8.33 11.90 -31.83
N SER A 578 -7.36 11.10 -32.24
CA SER A 578 -7.60 9.87 -33.00
C SER A 578 -8.42 8.85 -32.22
N LEU A 579 -8.20 8.71 -30.91
CA LEU A 579 -8.99 7.82 -30.05
C LEU A 579 -10.44 8.32 -29.86
N GLN A 580 -10.66 9.63 -29.80
CA GLN A 580 -11.99 10.21 -29.75
C GLN A 580 -12.76 10.02 -31.06
N GLU A 581 -12.14 10.18 -32.21
CA GLU A 581 -12.73 9.91 -33.52
C GLU A 581 -13.12 8.44 -33.69
N PHE A 582 -12.29 7.50 -33.21
CA PHE A 582 -12.62 6.07 -33.19
C PHE A 582 -13.82 5.75 -32.33
N SER A 583 -14.00 6.39 -31.19
CA SER A 583 -15.14 6.18 -30.31
C SER A 583 -16.45 6.74 -30.88
N HIS A 584 -16.39 7.83 -31.66
CA HIS A 584 -17.55 8.41 -32.34
C HIS A 584 -17.98 7.65 -33.60
N THR A 585 -17.03 7.01 -34.30
CA THR A 585 -17.34 6.25 -35.54
C THR A 585 -17.93 4.87 -35.27
N HIS A 586 -17.73 4.27 -34.09
CA HIS A 586 -18.30 2.96 -33.76
C HIS A 586 -19.71 2.99 -33.15
N ILE A 587 -20.32 4.17 -32.92
CA ILE A 587 -21.71 4.27 -32.42
C ILE A 587 -22.75 4.27 -33.54
N GLN A 588 -22.38 4.22 -34.82
CA GLN A 588 -23.30 4.37 -35.94
C GLN A 588 -23.45 3.16 -36.88
N TYR A 589 -23.40 1.92 -36.38
CA TYR A 589 -23.91 0.78 -37.14
C TYR A 589 -24.91 -0.06 -36.31
N PRO A 590 -26.20 -0.12 -36.74
CA PRO A 590 -27.13 -1.05 -36.14
C PRO A 590 -26.76 -2.49 -36.57
N TYR A 591 -26.80 -3.41 -35.64
CA TYR A 591 -26.60 -4.81 -35.84
C TYR A 591 -27.49 -5.35 -36.99
N GLN A 592 -26.89 -5.63 -38.13
CA GLN A 592 -27.48 -6.54 -39.12
C GLN A 592 -26.95 -7.94 -38.87
N TYR A 593 -27.84 -8.81 -38.43
CA TYR A 593 -27.61 -10.23 -38.36
C TYR A 593 -27.23 -10.76 -39.75
N LEU A 594 -26.03 -11.32 -39.90
CA LEU A 594 -25.70 -12.23 -40.99
C LEU A 594 -25.82 -13.66 -40.49
N PRO A 595 -26.56 -14.55 -41.20
CA PRO A 595 -26.72 -15.93 -40.79
C PRO A 595 -25.39 -16.68 -41.00
N ILE A 596 -25.03 -17.47 -40.00
CA ILE A 596 -23.93 -18.42 -40.07
C ILE A 596 -24.33 -19.52 -41.05
N SER A 597 -23.66 -19.57 -42.20
CA SER A 597 -23.72 -20.77 -43.06
C SER A 597 -22.56 -21.68 -42.66
N ASP A 598 -22.94 -22.86 -42.21
CA ASP A 598 -22.07 -24.04 -42.08
C ASP A 598 -21.35 -24.34 -43.38
N SER A 599 -20.17 -24.81 -43.27
CA SER A 599 -19.31 -25.49 -44.25
C SER A 599 -18.03 -24.74 -44.63
N TYR A 600 -16.90 -25.14 -44.00
CA TYR A 600 -15.68 -25.54 -44.69
C TYR A 600 -14.74 -26.25 -43.70
N ILE A 601 -14.69 -27.57 -43.84
CA ILE A 601 -13.63 -28.44 -43.34
C ILE A 601 -12.59 -28.52 -44.49
N PRO A 602 -11.32 -28.20 -44.30
CA PRO A 602 -10.28 -28.68 -45.21
C PRO A 602 -9.69 -29.98 -44.67
N SER A 603 -9.85 -31.02 -45.45
CA SER A 603 -9.16 -32.30 -45.32
C SER A 603 -7.66 -32.19 -45.49
N ASN A 604 -6.95 -32.93 -44.64
CA ASN A 604 -5.56 -33.32 -44.85
C ASN A 604 -5.40 -34.04 -46.21
N ASP A 605 -4.34 -33.71 -46.95
CA ASP A 605 -3.59 -34.72 -47.70
C ASP A 605 -2.20 -34.25 -48.13
N HIS A 606 -1.22 -35.10 -47.75
CA HIS A 606 0.03 -35.52 -48.40
C HIS A 606 1.23 -34.58 -48.59
N LEU A 607 2.21 -34.83 -47.77
CA LEU A 607 3.60 -35.25 -48.01
C LEU A 607 4.04 -35.41 -49.49
N SER A 608 5.11 -34.71 -49.86
CA SER A 608 6.31 -35.32 -50.49
C SER A 608 7.36 -34.22 -50.76
N GLY A 609 8.60 -34.42 -50.25
CA GLY A 609 9.77 -33.69 -50.68
C GLY A 609 10.28 -34.17 -52.04
N PRO A 610 11.32 -33.56 -52.59
CA PRO A 610 12.59 -34.25 -52.51
C PRO A 610 13.81 -33.33 -52.22
N ARG A 611 14.87 -34.04 -51.90
CA ARG A 611 16.28 -33.62 -51.82
C ARG A 611 16.78 -33.02 -53.14
N ASP A 612 17.59 -31.99 -53.00
CA ASP A 612 19.02 -32.00 -53.37
C ASP A 612 19.71 -30.80 -52.68
#